data_9c10b05f78bc171a661479686b79718e
#
_entry.id   9c10b05f78bc171a661479686b79718e
#
_cell.length_a   1.000
_cell.length_b   1.000
_cell.length_c   1.000
_cell.angle_alpha   90.00
_cell.angle_beta   90.00
_cell.angle_gamma   90.00
#
_symmetry.space_group_name_H-M   'P 1'
#
loop_
_entity.id
_entity.type
_entity.pdbx_description
1 polymer ?
#
loop_
_entity_poly.entity_id
_entity_poly.type
_entity_poly.pdbx_seq_one_letter_code
_entity_poly.pdbx_strand_id
1 'polypeptide(L)'
;MSDRQPTDAAADGSLSIALAQIRVEAGRVERNVDRAVSAVERAAARGADLVALPELFNVGYFAFDRYARLSEPFDGETFTALRTAAADNDVAVLAGSIVEDLAATETVPTPADEGLANTAALFDAAGDLQLVYRKHHLFGYQSAESELLVPGERLETATIEGVTAGVTTCYDLRFPELYRRLVDEGAELVLVPSAWPYPRIEHWETLSRARAIENQCYVATINGAGTFDTDDGETTLLGRSTVYDPWGVSLASSGDDPTLVAADVDRETVADVRAAFPALRDRRF
;
A
#
# COMPACT_ATOMS: atom_id res chain seq x y z
N MET A 1 -37.18 -4.20 11.30
CA MET A 1 -36.93 -2.92 10.64
C MET A 1 -36.37 -2.00 11.72
N SER A 2 -35.07 -1.92 11.79
CA SER A 2 -34.37 -1.01 12.68
C SER A 2 -33.71 0.05 11.80
N ASP A 3 -34.27 1.27 11.83
CA ASP A 3 -33.69 2.43 11.18
C ASP A 3 -32.32 2.69 11.83
N ARG A 4 -31.23 2.33 11.14
CA ARG A 4 -29.96 2.97 11.38
C ARG A 4 -30.02 4.34 10.71
N GLN A 5 -30.08 5.39 11.50
CA GLN A 5 -29.73 6.73 11.04
C GLN A 5 -28.27 6.72 10.58
N PRO A 6 -27.93 7.39 9.45
CA PRO A 6 -26.54 7.60 9.09
C PRO A 6 -25.87 8.37 10.24
N THR A 7 -24.88 7.77 10.86
CA THR A 7 -24.01 8.47 11.81
C THR A 7 -23.18 9.46 11.02
N ASP A 8 -23.29 10.74 11.36
CA ASP A 8 -22.41 11.84 10.93
C ASP A 8 -20.95 11.58 11.41
N ALA A 9 -20.31 10.50 10.92
CA ALA A 9 -18.94 10.14 11.30
C ALA A 9 -17.88 10.71 10.35
N ALA A 10 -18.28 11.35 9.24
CA ALA A 10 -17.36 11.88 8.22
C ALA A 10 -16.90 13.34 8.48
N ALA A 11 -17.19 13.95 9.63
CA ALA A 11 -16.90 15.37 9.89
C ALA A 11 -15.60 15.62 10.69
N ASP A 12 -14.90 14.59 11.15
CA ASP A 12 -13.87 14.74 12.21
C ASP A 12 -12.42 14.52 11.73
N GLY A 13 -12.20 14.21 10.43
CA GLY A 13 -10.83 14.00 9.87
C GLY A 13 -10.09 12.78 10.45
N SER A 14 -10.84 11.83 11.04
CA SER A 14 -10.35 10.54 11.51
C SER A 14 -10.66 9.46 10.47
N LEU A 15 -9.69 8.59 10.18
CA LEU A 15 -9.76 7.51 9.21
C LEU A 15 -9.37 6.19 9.87
N SER A 16 -10.30 5.24 9.99
CA SER A 16 -10.00 3.89 10.47
C SER A 16 -9.39 3.05 9.35
N ILE A 17 -8.11 2.70 9.46
CA ILE A 17 -7.39 1.92 8.45
C ILE A 17 -7.20 0.47 8.88
N ALA A 18 -7.25 -0.46 7.91
CA ALA A 18 -6.92 -1.85 8.11
C ALA A 18 -5.83 -2.30 7.12
N LEU A 19 -4.73 -2.82 7.64
CA LEU A 19 -3.65 -3.41 6.86
C LEU A 19 -3.90 -4.91 6.72
N ALA A 20 -4.15 -5.36 5.52
CA ALA A 20 -4.47 -6.76 5.23
C ALA A 20 -3.18 -7.56 4.97
N GLN A 21 -2.53 -8.03 6.02
CA GLN A 21 -1.41 -8.96 5.91
C GLN A 21 -1.93 -10.34 5.48
N ILE A 22 -2.06 -10.53 4.18
CA ILE A 22 -2.59 -11.78 3.61
C ILE A 22 -1.47 -12.75 3.26
N ARG A 23 -1.81 -14.04 3.21
CA ARG A 23 -0.94 -15.06 2.65
C ARG A 23 -0.91 -14.94 1.13
N VAL A 24 0.29 -14.87 0.56
CA VAL A 24 0.52 -14.83 -0.89
C VAL A 24 1.14 -16.15 -1.35
N GLU A 25 0.60 -16.72 -2.40
CA GLU A 25 1.11 -17.95 -3.04
C GLU A 25 1.56 -17.65 -4.47
N ALA A 26 2.78 -18.05 -4.82
CA ALA A 26 3.38 -17.76 -6.12
C ALA A 26 2.52 -18.23 -7.30
N GLY A 27 2.10 -17.31 -8.17
CA GLY A 27 1.32 -17.56 -9.38
C GLY A 27 -0.08 -18.14 -9.16
N ARG A 28 -0.63 -18.06 -7.95
CA ARG A 28 -1.99 -18.49 -7.64
C ARG A 28 -2.96 -17.30 -7.62
N VAL A 29 -3.02 -16.58 -8.75
CA VAL A 29 -3.73 -15.29 -8.88
C VAL A 29 -5.14 -15.37 -8.30
N GLU A 30 -5.99 -16.27 -8.78
CA GLU A 30 -7.38 -16.41 -8.33
C GLU A 30 -7.48 -16.57 -6.81
N ARG A 31 -6.69 -17.47 -6.21
CA ARG A 31 -6.70 -17.69 -4.74
C ARG A 31 -6.20 -16.49 -3.95
N ASN A 32 -5.22 -15.78 -4.48
CA ASN A 32 -4.67 -14.60 -3.82
C ASN A 32 -5.67 -13.44 -3.88
N VAL A 33 -6.37 -13.27 -5.01
CA VAL A 33 -7.44 -12.28 -5.18
C VAL A 33 -8.63 -12.60 -4.26
N ASP A 34 -9.06 -13.87 -4.19
CA ASP A 34 -10.13 -14.30 -3.26
C ASP A 34 -9.78 -13.95 -1.80
N ARG A 35 -8.52 -14.17 -1.38
CA ARG A 35 -8.06 -13.81 -0.03
C ARG A 35 -8.07 -12.30 0.17
N ALA A 36 -7.67 -11.53 -0.84
CA ALA A 36 -7.67 -10.09 -0.79
C ALA A 36 -9.10 -9.53 -0.65
N VAL A 37 -10.03 -9.97 -1.50
CA VAL A 37 -11.45 -9.60 -1.42
C VAL A 37 -12.03 -9.98 -0.06
N SER A 38 -11.82 -11.21 0.40
CA SER A 38 -12.27 -11.64 1.73
C SER A 38 -11.64 -10.84 2.88
N ALA A 39 -10.42 -10.33 2.72
CA ALA A 39 -9.80 -9.43 3.71
C ALA A 39 -10.47 -8.06 3.72
N VAL A 40 -10.82 -7.51 2.54
CA VAL A 40 -11.58 -6.25 2.40
C VAL A 40 -12.94 -6.37 3.09
N GLU A 41 -13.72 -7.41 2.77
CA GLU A 41 -15.02 -7.67 3.40
C GLU A 41 -14.94 -7.75 4.93
N ARG A 42 -13.95 -8.50 5.45
CA ARG A 42 -13.76 -8.63 6.91
C ARG A 42 -13.31 -7.35 7.58
N ALA A 43 -12.52 -6.52 6.91
CA ALA A 43 -12.07 -5.25 7.45
C ALA A 43 -13.22 -4.22 7.47
N ALA A 44 -13.97 -4.10 6.38
CA ALA A 44 -15.16 -3.26 6.31
C ALA A 44 -16.22 -3.65 7.36
N ALA A 45 -16.47 -4.96 7.54
CA ALA A 45 -17.36 -5.46 8.59
C ALA A 45 -16.91 -5.12 10.02
N ARG A 46 -15.65 -4.71 10.22
CA ARG A 46 -15.09 -4.26 11.49
C ARG A 46 -15.03 -2.73 11.60
N GLY A 47 -15.53 -2.01 10.60
CA GLY A 47 -15.61 -0.56 10.59
C GLY A 47 -14.37 0.13 10.03
N ALA A 48 -13.59 -0.53 9.21
CA ALA A 48 -12.50 0.14 8.49
C ALA A 48 -13.08 1.03 7.38
N ASP A 49 -12.53 2.24 7.25
CA ASP A 49 -12.82 3.20 6.17
C ASP A 49 -11.86 2.99 4.99
N LEU A 50 -10.65 2.46 5.24
CA LEU A 50 -9.65 2.15 4.24
C LEU A 50 -9.00 0.80 4.52
N VAL A 51 -8.92 -0.06 3.50
CA VAL A 51 -8.18 -1.32 3.56
C VAL A 51 -6.99 -1.26 2.61
N ALA A 52 -5.80 -1.62 3.08
CA ALA A 52 -4.59 -1.67 2.25
C ALA A 52 -4.06 -3.10 2.11
N LEU A 53 -3.73 -3.49 0.88
CA LEU A 53 -3.19 -4.80 0.48
C LEU A 53 -1.68 -4.75 0.22
N PRO A 54 -0.94 -5.87 0.28
CA PRO A 54 0.50 -5.90 0.08
C PRO A 54 0.92 -5.82 -1.40
N GLU A 55 2.23 -5.69 -1.64
CA GLU A 55 2.84 -5.61 -2.96
C GLU A 55 2.70 -6.92 -3.74
N LEU A 56 2.38 -6.80 -5.05
CA LEU A 56 2.27 -7.90 -6.03
C LEU A 56 1.52 -9.12 -5.47
N PHE A 57 0.49 -8.85 -4.66
CA PHE A 57 -0.21 -9.88 -3.90
C PHE A 57 -0.91 -10.91 -4.80
N ASN A 58 -1.27 -10.55 -6.04
CA ASN A 58 -1.95 -11.43 -6.98
C ASN A 58 -1.00 -12.50 -7.55
N VAL A 59 0.16 -12.10 -8.05
CA VAL A 59 1.16 -13.01 -8.67
C VAL A 59 2.14 -13.55 -7.63
N GLY A 60 2.50 -12.74 -6.65
CA GLY A 60 3.59 -12.98 -5.70
C GLY A 60 4.92 -12.45 -6.21
N TYR A 61 5.60 -11.63 -5.40
CA TYR A 61 6.81 -10.90 -5.78
C TYR A 61 7.91 -11.80 -6.37
N PHE A 62 8.16 -12.96 -5.78
CA PHE A 62 9.24 -13.85 -6.22
C PHE A 62 8.89 -14.77 -7.39
N ALA A 63 7.69 -14.62 -7.98
CA ALA A 63 7.27 -15.41 -9.14
C ALA A 63 7.68 -14.76 -10.48
N PHE A 64 8.93 -14.30 -10.60
CA PHE A 64 9.46 -13.53 -11.73
C PHE A 64 9.25 -14.23 -13.10
N ASP A 65 9.39 -15.55 -13.14
CA ASP A 65 9.15 -16.38 -14.32
C ASP A 65 7.70 -16.35 -14.85
N ARG A 66 6.79 -15.78 -14.06
CA ARG A 66 5.35 -15.74 -14.37
C ARG A 66 4.86 -14.34 -14.70
N TYR A 67 5.64 -13.29 -14.48
CA TYR A 67 5.22 -11.90 -14.64
C TYR A 67 4.61 -11.65 -16.03
N ALA A 68 5.34 -11.95 -17.11
CA ALA A 68 4.84 -11.72 -18.46
C ALA A 68 3.57 -12.52 -18.83
N ARG A 69 3.33 -13.64 -18.15
CA ARG A 69 2.15 -14.47 -18.41
C ARG A 69 0.95 -14.11 -17.57
N LEU A 70 1.19 -13.53 -16.38
CA LEU A 70 0.17 -13.23 -15.39
C LEU A 70 0.03 -11.72 -15.16
N SER A 71 0.67 -10.89 -16.01
CA SER A 71 0.41 -9.46 -16.05
C SER A 71 -1.00 -9.17 -16.55
N GLU A 72 -1.57 -8.09 -16.07
CA GLU A 72 -2.92 -7.64 -16.41
C GLU A 72 -2.86 -6.19 -16.88
N PRO A 73 -3.75 -5.74 -17.79
CA PRO A 73 -3.95 -4.31 -18.00
C PRO A 73 -4.46 -3.66 -16.70
N PHE A 74 -4.40 -2.33 -16.62
CA PHE A 74 -4.86 -1.61 -15.42
C PHE A 74 -6.32 -1.92 -15.06
N ASP A 75 -7.19 -2.10 -16.03
CA ASP A 75 -8.59 -2.49 -15.87
C ASP A 75 -8.81 -4.02 -15.91
N GLY A 76 -7.78 -4.80 -15.62
CA GLY A 76 -7.81 -6.25 -15.55
C GLY A 76 -8.64 -6.82 -14.39
N GLU A 77 -8.68 -8.15 -14.33
CA GLU A 77 -9.56 -8.87 -13.38
C GLU A 77 -9.25 -8.55 -11.91
N THR A 78 -7.97 -8.41 -11.54
CA THR A 78 -7.57 -8.15 -10.15
C THR A 78 -8.08 -6.80 -9.66
N PHE A 79 -7.79 -5.70 -10.38
CA PHE A 79 -8.26 -4.38 -9.96
C PHE A 79 -9.77 -4.23 -10.09
N THR A 80 -10.40 -4.87 -11.07
CA THR A 80 -11.86 -4.91 -11.19
C THR A 80 -12.50 -5.59 -9.99
N ALA A 81 -11.97 -6.73 -9.52
CA ALA A 81 -12.48 -7.42 -8.34
C ALA A 81 -12.36 -6.57 -7.07
N LEU A 82 -11.21 -5.88 -6.87
CA LEU A 82 -11.00 -5.03 -5.69
C LEU A 82 -11.81 -3.73 -5.73
N ARG A 83 -11.97 -3.14 -6.90
CA ARG A 83 -12.86 -2.00 -7.12
C ARG A 83 -14.32 -2.35 -6.80
N THR A 84 -14.75 -3.53 -7.23
CA THR A 84 -16.08 -4.05 -6.90
C THR A 84 -16.21 -4.30 -5.39
N ALA A 85 -15.20 -4.92 -4.77
CA ALA A 85 -15.20 -5.15 -3.32
C ALA A 85 -15.24 -3.83 -2.52
N ALA A 86 -14.56 -2.78 -2.99
CA ALA A 86 -14.63 -1.44 -2.39
C ALA A 86 -16.06 -0.91 -2.40
N ALA A 87 -16.71 -0.89 -3.58
CA ALA A 87 -18.08 -0.39 -3.74
C ALA A 87 -19.12 -1.23 -3.00
N ASP A 88 -19.02 -2.57 -3.03
CA ASP A 88 -19.97 -3.45 -2.38
C ASP A 88 -19.92 -3.38 -0.84
N ASN A 89 -18.79 -2.95 -0.27
CA ASN A 89 -18.57 -2.88 1.16
C ASN A 89 -18.47 -1.45 1.72
N ASP A 90 -18.67 -0.41 0.88
CA ASP A 90 -18.59 1.02 1.25
C ASP A 90 -17.27 1.33 1.98
N VAL A 91 -16.14 0.91 1.41
CA VAL A 91 -14.81 1.03 2.00
C VAL A 91 -13.77 1.37 0.93
N ALA A 92 -12.88 2.32 1.20
CA ALA A 92 -11.77 2.61 0.31
C ALA A 92 -10.75 1.44 0.29
N VAL A 93 -10.13 1.18 -0.86
CA VAL A 93 -9.17 0.08 -1.01
C VAL A 93 -7.89 0.57 -1.69
N LEU A 94 -6.75 0.49 -0.99
CA LEU A 94 -5.46 0.47 -1.66
C LEU A 94 -5.22 -0.97 -2.16
N ALA A 95 -5.42 -1.15 -3.45
CA ALA A 95 -5.27 -2.43 -4.13
C ALA A 95 -3.78 -2.77 -4.34
N GLY A 96 -3.03 -2.81 -3.23
CA GLY A 96 -1.63 -3.19 -3.08
C GLY A 96 -0.80 -2.88 -4.31
N SER A 97 -0.31 -3.92 -4.98
CA SER A 97 0.12 -3.76 -6.37
C SER A 97 -0.03 -5.07 -7.17
N ILE A 98 -0.03 -4.91 -8.49
CA ILE A 98 -0.05 -5.99 -9.49
C ILE A 98 1.11 -5.83 -10.47
N VAL A 99 1.39 -6.86 -11.26
CA VAL A 99 2.20 -6.74 -12.48
C VAL A 99 1.29 -6.21 -13.58
N GLU A 100 1.42 -4.92 -13.92
CA GLU A 100 0.65 -4.27 -14.99
C GLU A 100 1.31 -4.50 -16.34
N ASP A 101 0.52 -4.83 -17.37
CA ASP A 101 0.93 -4.81 -18.77
C ASP A 101 0.65 -3.42 -19.35
N LEU A 102 1.72 -2.64 -19.57
CA LEU A 102 1.62 -1.25 -20.05
C LEU A 102 1.09 -1.18 -21.47
N ALA A 103 1.43 -2.16 -22.34
CA ALA A 103 0.96 -2.18 -23.71
C ALA A 103 -0.55 -2.46 -23.83
N ALA A 104 -1.11 -3.19 -22.86
CA ALA A 104 -2.52 -3.53 -22.81
C ALA A 104 -3.36 -2.50 -22.02
N THR A 105 -2.71 -1.55 -21.33
CA THR A 105 -3.37 -0.52 -20.51
C THR A 105 -3.77 0.69 -21.36
N GLU A 106 -5.08 0.95 -21.49
CA GLU A 106 -5.62 2.09 -22.23
C GLU A 106 -6.35 3.12 -21.34
N THR A 107 -6.69 2.74 -20.11
CA THR A 107 -7.60 3.49 -19.24
C THR A 107 -6.91 4.57 -18.41
N VAL A 108 -5.59 4.48 -18.22
CA VAL A 108 -4.77 5.44 -17.47
C VAL A 108 -3.46 5.72 -18.20
N PRO A 109 -2.84 6.90 -18.03
CA PRO A 109 -1.53 7.19 -18.62
C PRO A 109 -0.45 6.24 -18.11
N THR A 110 0.40 5.72 -19.02
CA THR A 110 1.51 4.82 -18.72
C THR A 110 2.87 5.52 -18.84
N PRO A 111 3.92 5.07 -18.12
CA PRO A 111 5.27 5.65 -18.22
C PRO A 111 6.00 5.26 -19.52
N ALA A 112 5.54 4.22 -20.21
CA ALA A 112 6.07 3.74 -21.48
C ALA A 112 4.95 3.09 -22.30
N ASP A 113 5.15 2.99 -23.62
CA ASP A 113 4.17 2.39 -24.54
C ASP A 113 4.09 0.86 -24.41
N GLU A 114 5.13 0.23 -23.84
CA GLU A 114 5.23 -1.22 -23.64
C GLU A 114 6.07 -1.55 -22.40
N GLY A 115 5.99 -2.79 -21.93
CA GLY A 115 6.69 -3.30 -20.77
C GLY A 115 5.75 -3.63 -19.62
N LEU A 116 6.32 -4.01 -18.48
CA LEU A 116 5.58 -4.35 -17.27
C LEU A 116 5.88 -3.35 -16.17
N ALA A 117 4.92 -3.08 -15.29
CA ALA A 117 5.13 -2.21 -14.12
C ALA A 117 4.58 -2.83 -12.83
N ASN A 118 5.16 -2.45 -11.70
CA ASN A 118 4.65 -2.76 -10.36
C ASN A 118 3.71 -1.63 -9.95
N THR A 119 2.39 -1.85 -10.08
CA THR A 119 1.37 -0.81 -10.05
C THR A 119 0.38 -1.02 -8.92
N ALA A 120 0.27 -0.03 -8.06
CA ALA A 120 -0.75 0.09 -7.01
C ALA A 120 -1.85 1.07 -7.45
N ALA A 121 -3.09 0.82 -7.01
CA ALA A 121 -4.23 1.69 -7.25
C ALA A 121 -5.00 1.93 -5.96
N LEU A 122 -5.41 3.18 -5.71
CA LEU A 122 -6.29 3.55 -4.61
C LEU A 122 -7.68 3.84 -5.16
N PHE A 123 -8.66 3.08 -4.70
CA PHE A 123 -10.08 3.27 -4.99
C PHE A 123 -10.79 3.82 -3.75
N ASP A 124 -11.74 4.72 -3.93
CA ASP A 124 -12.61 5.17 -2.84
C ASP A 124 -13.73 4.18 -2.55
N ALA A 125 -14.59 4.52 -1.58
CA ALA A 125 -15.72 3.68 -1.16
C ALA A 125 -16.80 3.48 -2.25
N ALA A 126 -16.82 4.30 -3.30
CA ALA A 126 -17.66 4.08 -4.48
C ALA A 126 -17.00 3.18 -5.53
N GLY A 127 -15.74 2.80 -5.33
CA GLY A 127 -14.92 2.09 -6.29
C GLY A 127 -14.33 3.00 -7.37
N ASP A 128 -14.35 4.32 -7.19
CA ASP A 128 -13.78 5.26 -8.14
C ASP A 128 -12.26 5.41 -7.91
N LEU A 129 -11.50 5.45 -9.00
CA LEU A 129 -10.04 5.56 -8.97
C LEU A 129 -9.63 6.94 -8.45
N GLN A 130 -8.83 6.97 -7.38
CA GLN A 130 -8.32 8.18 -6.76
C GLN A 130 -6.83 8.41 -7.03
N LEU A 131 -6.02 7.33 -7.13
CA LEU A 131 -4.58 7.43 -7.32
C LEU A 131 -4.04 6.17 -8.01
N VAL A 132 -3.05 6.36 -8.90
CA VAL A 132 -2.23 5.30 -9.48
C VAL A 132 -0.78 5.54 -9.09
N TYR A 133 -0.15 4.56 -8.48
CA TYR A 133 1.27 4.61 -8.17
C TYR A 133 2.01 3.45 -8.82
N ARG A 134 3.00 3.75 -9.65
CA ARG A 134 3.96 2.77 -10.18
C ARG A 134 5.28 2.92 -9.45
N LYS A 135 5.81 1.80 -8.97
CA LYS A 135 7.02 1.76 -8.15
C LYS A 135 8.18 2.50 -8.82
N HIS A 136 8.77 3.47 -8.11
CA HIS A 136 9.86 4.30 -8.63
C HIS A 136 11.20 3.58 -8.58
N HIS A 137 11.51 2.94 -7.45
CA HIS A 137 12.78 2.27 -7.24
C HIS A 137 12.61 0.75 -7.32
N LEU A 138 13.02 0.19 -8.44
CA LEU A 138 12.99 -1.25 -8.67
C LEU A 138 14.19 -1.91 -7.99
N PHE A 139 13.95 -3.06 -7.33
CA PHE A 139 14.98 -3.75 -6.57
C PHE A 139 15.85 -4.61 -7.48
N GLY A 140 17.13 -4.26 -7.64
CA GLY A 140 18.07 -4.95 -8.54
C GLY A 140 19.09 -5.86 -7.84
N TYR A 141 19.19 -5.84 -6.50
CA TYR A 141 20.17 -6.68 -5.81
C TYR A 141 19.64 -8.11 -5.63
N GLN A 142 20.24 -9.07 -6.34
CA GLN A 142 19.78 -10.47 -6.35
C GLN A 142 18.27 -10.59 -6.64
N SER A 143 17.77 -9.79 -7.60
CA SER A 143 16.37 -9.73 -7.99
C SER A 143 16.24 -9.37 -9.45
N ALA A 144 15.32 -10.01 -10.15
CA ALA A 144 15.04 -9.72 -11.55
C ALA A 144 14.11 -8.51 -11.74
N GLU A 145 13.60 -7.89 -10.67
CA GLU A 145 12.60 -6.82 -10.77
C GLU A 145 13.07 -5.67 -11.66
N SER A 146 14.31 -5.19 -11.46
CA SER A 146 14.86 -4.07 -12.24
C SER A 146 15.17 -4.39 -13.71
N GLU A 147 15.20 -5.68 -14.08
CA GLU A 147 15.38 -6.12 -15.47
C GLU A 147 14.04 -6.33 -16.16
N LEU A 148 12.99 -6.66 -15.41
CA LEU A 148 11.68 -7.03 -15.93
C LEU A 148 10.70 -5.87 -15.98
N LEU A 149 10.85 -4.88 -15.09
CA LEU A 149 9.84 -3.83 -14.91
C LEU A 149 10.34 -2.46 -15.34
N VAL A 150 9.40 -1.63 -15.76
CA VAL A 150 9.59 -0.20 -16.06
C VAL A 150 9.30 0.60 -14.79
N PRO A 151 10.18 1.53 -14.36
CA PRO A 151 9.94 2.37 -13.19
C PRO A 151 8.83 3.40 -13.45
N GLY A 152 8.11 3.76 -12.40
CA GLY A 152 7.15 4.86 -12.40
C GLY A 152 7.85 6.23 -12.36
N GLU A 153 7.12 7.27 -12.79
CA GLU A 153 7.63 8.65 -12.85
C GLU A 153 6.75 9.64 -12.06
N ARG A 154 5.50 9.26 -11.75
CA ARG A 154 4.52 10.13 -11.09
C ARG A 154 4.44 9.83 -9.61
N LEU A 155 4.46 10.90 -8.81
CA LEU A 155 4.23 10.84 -7.38
C LEU A 155 3.08 11.80 -7.07
N GLU A 156 1.97 11.26 -6.61
CA GLU A 156 0.72 11.99 -6.41
C GLU A 156 0.13 11.66 -5.04
N THR A 157 -0.77 12.50 -4.57
CA THR A 157 -1.55 12.28 -3.35
C THR A 157 -3.04 12.25 -3.67
N ALA A 158 -3.84 11.57 -2.84
CA ALA A 158 -5.29 11.57 -2.92
C ALA A 158 -5.88 11.76 -1.52
N THR A 159 -7.09 12.32 -1.44
CA THR A 159 -7.78 12.52 -0.16
C THR A 159 -8.86 11.46 0.00
N ILE A 160 -8.78 10.70 1.09
CA ILE A 160 -9.78 9.70 1.50
C ILE A 160 -10.31 10.11 2.87
N GLU A 161 -11.62 10.28 3.00
CA GLU A 161 -12.30 10.69 4.24
C GLU A 161 -11.61 11.87 4.95
N GLY A 162 -11.17 12.86 4.17
CA GLY A 162 -10.51 14.06 4.68
C GLY A 162 -9.03 13.93 5.02
N VAL A 163 -8.43 12.73 4.94
CA VAL A 163 -6.99 12.49 5.14
C VAL A 163 -6.28 12.43 3.79
N THR A 164 -5.23 13.22 3.61
CA THR A 164 -4.40 13.22 2.39
C THR A 164 -3.39 12.07 2.47
N ALA A 165 -3.55 11.09 1.59
CA ALA A 165 -2.71 9.89 1.52
C ALA A 165 -1.79 9.92 0.29
N GLY A 166 -0.54 9.47 0.47
CA GLY A 166 0.40 9.13 -0.59
C GLY A 166 0.74 7.64 -0.58
N VAL A 167 1.23 7.12 -1.69
CA VAL A 167 1.62 5.72 -1.84
C VAL A 167 3.07 5.63 -2.28
N THR A 168 3.83 4.72 -1.66
CA THR A 168 5.13 4.23 -2.12
C THR A 168 5.15 2.72 -2.03
N THR A 169 6.11 2.02 -2.65
CA THR A 169 6.09 0.55 -2.64
C THR A 169 7.43 -0.02 -2.18
N CYS A 170 7.42 -0.79 -1.08
CA CYS A 170 8.48 -1.70 -0.65
C CYS A 170 9.89 -1.07 -0.65
N TYR A 171 10.67 -1.31 -1.70
CA TYR A 171 12.05 -0.83 -1.83
C TYR A 171 12.16 0.70 -1.79
N ASP A 172 11.11 1.43 -2.18
CA ASP A 172 10.99 2.88 -2.06
C ASP A 172 11.19 3.36 -0.61
N LEU A 173 10.93 2.49 0.37
CA LEU A 173 11.17 2.77 1.78
C LEU A 173 12.63 3.18 2.09
N ARG A 174 13.59 2.84 1.23
CA ARG A 174 15.00 3.21 1.38
C ARG A 174 15.34 4.62 0.91
N PHE A 175 14.44 5.28 0.20
CA PHE A 175 14.67 6.56 -0.46
C PHE A 175 13.83 7.66 0.20
N PRO A 176 14.40 8.41 1.18
CA PRO A 176 13.67 9.42 1.97
C PRO A 176 13.12 10.56 1.10
N GLU A 177 13.69 10.78 -0.07
CA GLU A 177 13.32 11.85 -0.99
C GLU A 177 11.87 11.74 -1.46
N LEU A 178 11.36 10.52 -1.70
CA LEU A 178 9.96 10.29 -2.09
C LEU A 178 9.00 10.73 -0.98
N TYR A 179 9.30 10.35 0.25
CA TYR A 179 8.47 10.68 1.41
C TYR A 179 8.44 12.18 1.65
N ARG A 180 9.57 12.84 1.46
CA ARG A 180 9.67 14.29 1.59
C ARG A 180 8.80 14.99 0.55
N ARG A 181 8.85 14.56 -0.70
CA ARG A 181 8.01 15.09 -1.78
C ARG A 181 6.52 14.88 -1.51
N LEU A 182 6.11 13.69 -1.07
CA LEU A 182 4.71 13.43 -0.70
C LEU A 182 4.22 14.39 0.40
N VAL A 183 5.03 14.62 1.44
CA VAL A 183 4.67 15.55 2.51
C VAL A 183 4.67 17.01 2.02
N ASP A 184 5.54 17.39 1.10
CA ASP A 184 5.51 18.72 0.47
C ASP A 184 4.25 18.90 -0.42
N GLU A 185 3.66 17.80 -0.91
CA GLU A 185 2.35 17.75 -1.60
C GLU A 185 1.17 17.57 -0.64
N GLY A 186 1.40 17.62 0.68
CA GLY A 186 0.37 17.63 1.70
C GLY A 186 0.05 16.28 2.34
N ALA A 187 0.79 15.20 2.04
CA ALA A 187 0.52 13.90 2.64
C ALA A 187 0.55 13.95 4.18
N GLU A 188 -0.48 13.37 4.76
CA GLU A 188 -0.67 13.15 6.20
C GLU A 188 -0.50 11.67 6.55
N LEU A 189 -0.74 10.79 5.58
CA LEU A 189 -0.57 9.34 5.65
C LEU A 189 0.23 8.86 4.43
N VAL A 190 1.23 8.00 4.64
CA VAL A 190 1.90 7.28 3.55
C VAL A 190 1.67 5.78 3.71
N LEU A 191 1.06 5.17 2.69
CA LEU A 191 0.78 3.75 2.60
C LEU A 191 1.92 3.07 1.83
N VAL A 192 2.45 1.96 2.35
CA VAL A 192 3.62 1.27 1.80
C VAL A 192 3.35 -0.22 1.59
N PRO A 193 2.63 -0.62 0.53
CA PRO A 193 2.52 -2.01 0.11
C PRO A 193 3.90 -2.64 -0.07
N SER A 194 4.09 -3.87 0.43
CA SER A 194 5.42 -4.49 0.43
C SER A 194 5.36 -6.02 0.32
N ALA A 195 6.45 -6.56 -0.22
CA ALA A 195 6.79 -7.98 -0.19
C ALA A 195 8.20 -8.14 0.42
N TRP A 196 8.39 -7.66 1.65
CA TRP A 196 9.68 -7.56 2.31
C TRP A 196 10.07 -8.87 2.99
N PRO A 197 11.22 -9.48 2.59
CA PRO A 197 11.60 -10.78 3.09
C PRO A 197 12.56 -10.73 4.28
N TYR A 198 12.65 -11.86 5.00
CA TYR A 198 13.76 -12.15 5.88
C TYR A 198 15.12 -12.10 5.14
N PRO A 199 16.22 -11.79 5.84
CA PRO A 199 16.36 -11.50 7.28
C PRO A 199 16.32 -9.99 7.62
N ARG A 200 15.74 -9.13 6.79
CA ARG A 200 15.86 -7.66 6.85
C ARG A 200 14.86 -6.98 7.80
N ILE A 201 14.58 -7.58 8.98
CA ILE A 201 13.62 -7.06 9.98
C ILE A 201 14.01 -5.66 10.45
N GLU A 202 15.26 -5.48 10.87
CA GLU A 202 15.76 -4.20 11.39
C GLU A 202 15.63 -3.06 10.36
N HIS A 203 15.84 -3.37 9.07
CA HIS A 203 15.64 -2.38 8.03
C HIS A 203 14.16 -2.00 7.88
N TRP A 204 13.27 -3.01 7.92
CA TRP A 204 11.83 -2.81 7.82
C TRP A 204 11.31 -1.90 8.94
N GLU A 205 11.56 -2.27 10.18
CA GLU A 205 11.06 -1.55 11.35
C GLU A 205 11.70 -0.16 11.49
N THR A 206 13.03 -0.08 11.31
CA THR A 206 13.75 1.19 11.45
C THR A 206 13.39 2.20 10.37
N LEU A 207 13.38 1.77 9.09
CA LEU A 207 13.08 2.69 7.99
C LEU A 207 11.62 3.16 8.03
N SER A 208 10.67 2.26 8.29
CA SER A 208 9.25 2.61 8.42
C SER A 208 9.02 3.68 9.48
N ARG A 209 9.60 3.48 10.66
CA ARG A 209 9.54 4.43 11.77
C ARG A 209 10.25 5.75 11.43
N ALA A 210 11.42 5.69 10.79
CA ALA A 210 12.16 6.88 10.40
C ALA A 210 11.35 7.75 9.42
N ARG A 211 10.66 7.14 8.44
CA ARG A 211 9.80 7.87 7.51
C ARG A 211 8.67 8.63 8.22
N ALA A 212 8.09 8.05 9.26
CA ALA A 212 7.07 8.73 10.07
C ALA A 212 7.67 9.92 10.82
N ILE A 213 8.77 9.71 11.56
CA ILE A 213 9.40 10.74 12.40
C ILE A 213 9.89 11.93 11.57
N GLU A 214 10.68 11.68 10.53
CA GLU A 214 11.35 12.74 9.76
C GLU A 214 10.37 13.55 8.89
N ASN A 215 9.22 12.97 8.55
CA ASN A 215 8.19 13.59 7.72
C ASN A 215 6.97 14.06 8.51
N GLN A 216 6.92 13.77 9.82
CA GLN A 216 5.83 14.15 10.71
C GLN A 216 4.46 13.81 10.09
N CYS A 217 4.32 12.55 9.65
CA CYS A 217 3.10 11.98 9.06
C CYS A 217 2.90 10.55 9.56
N TYR A 218 1.71 10.01 9.39
CA TYR A 218 1.49 8.58 9.59
C TYR A 218 2.20 7.78 8.49
N VAL A 219 2.74 6.63 8.87
CA VAL A 219 3.28 5.65 7.91
C VAL A 219 2.69 4.28 8.22
N ALA A 220 1.96 3.75 7.26
CA ALA A 220 1.34 2.44 7.33
C ALA A 220 2.04 1.49 6.35
N THR A 221 2.76 0.50 6.87
CA THR A 221 3.50 -0.47 6.08
C THR A 221 2.76 -1.80 6.05
N ILE A 222 2.40 -2.25 4.85
CA ILE A 222 1.59 -3.44 4.61
C ILE A 222 2.47 -4.50 3.97
N ASN A 223 2.79 -5.58 4.67
CA ASN A 223 3.57 -6.67 4.12
C ASN A 223 2.72 -7.92 3.89
N GLY A 224 3.12 -8.73 2.91
CA GLY A 224 2.55 -10.05 2.73
C GLY A 224 3.10 -11.06 3.74
N ALA A 225 2.45 -12.21 3.81
CA ALA A 225 2.94 -13.40 4.51
C ALA A 225 3.03 -14.56 3.52
N GLY A 226 4.02 -15.42 3.69
CA GLY A 226 4.21 -16.61 2.85
C GLY A 226 5.67 -16.91 2.58
N THR A 227 5.89 -18.13 2.09
CA THR A 227 7.21 -18.64 1.74
C THR A 227 7.22 -19.01 0.26
N PHE A 228 8.33 -18.72 -0.41
CA PHE A 228 8.51 -18.89 -1.85
C PHE A 228 9.79 -19.67 -2.11
N ASP A 229 9.73 -20.62 -3.03
CA ASP A 229 10.91 -21.24 -3.59
C ASP A 229 11.55 -20.29 -4.61
N THR A 230 12.83 -19.99 -4.45
CA THR A 230 13.63 -19.16 -5.36
C THR A 230 14.89 -19.92 -5.78
N ASP A 231 15.61 -19.44 -6.79
CA ASP A 231 16.86 -20.05 -7.25
C ASP A 231 17.94 -20.12 -6.15
N ASP A 232 17.88 -19.18 -5.19
CA ASP A 232 18.80 -19.11 -4.04
C ASP A 232 18.30 -19.90 -2.80
N GLY A 233 17.18 -20.63 -2.95
CA GLY A 233 16.54 -21.37 -1.87
C GLY A 233 15.19 -20.78 -1.43
N GLU A 234 14.74 -21.14 -0.23
CA GLU A 234 13.46 -20.70 0.30
C GLU A 234 13.55 -19.26 0.85
N THR A 235 12.61 -18.39 0.43
CA THR A 235 12.49 -17.01 0.87
C THR A 235 11.13 -16.79 1.54
N THR A 236 11.12 -16.25 2.75
CA THR A 236 9.91 -15.98 3.53
C THR A 236 9.68 -14.48 3.70
N LEU A 237 8.46 -14.01 3.41
CA LEU A 237 8.03 -12.66 3.74
C LEU A 237 7.89 -12.52 5.25
N LEU A 238 8.36 -11.40 5.79
CA LEU A 238 8.44 -11.24 7.24
C LEU A 238 7.12 -10.81 7.91
N GLY A 239 6.06 -10.51 7.14
CA GLY A 239 4.85 -9.97 7.75
C GLY A 239 5.11 -8.62 8.41
N ARG A 240 4.81 -8.48 9.71
CA ARG A 240 5.10 -7.30 10.55
C ARG A 240 4.57 -6.00 10.00
N SER A 241 3.35 -6.05 9.45
CA SER A 241 2.63 -4.84 9.05
C SER A 241 2.42 -3.93 10.25
N THR A 242 2.66 -2.63 10.10
CA THR A 242 2.68 -1.70 11.23
C THR A 242 2.17 -0.32 10.81
N VAL A 243 1.44 0.33 11.70
CA VAL A 243 1.07 1.75 11.60
C VAL A 243 1.89 2.55 12.61
N TYR A 244 2.65 3.52 12.13
CA TYR A 244 3.38 4.49 12.94
C TYR A 244 2.69 5.85 12.90
N ASP A 245 2.58 6.50 14.06
CA ASP A 245 2.13 7.89 14.15
C ASP A 245 3.24 8.89 13.77
N PRO A 246 2.94 10.20 13.68
CA PRO A 246 3.92 11.23 13.35
C PRO A 246 5.10 11.39 14.34
N TRP A 247 4.99 10.83 15.56
CA TRP A 247 6.10 10.73 16.53
C TRP A 247 6.92 9.45 16.38
N GLY A 248 6.52 8.53 15.49
CA GLY A 248 7.15 7.23 15.30
C GLY A 248 6.72 6.19 16.36
N VAL A 249 5.62 6.42 17.07
CA VAL A 249 5.04 5.44 17.97
C VAL A 249 4.28 4.40 17.13
N SER A 250 4.52 3.11 17.38
CA SER A 250 3.72 2.05 16.76
C SER A 250 2.34 2.01 17.42
N LEU A 251 1.31 2.38 16.65
CA LEU A 251 -0.08 2.34 17.10
C LEU A 251 -0.63 0.91 17.06
N ALA A 252 -0.30 0.18 16.01
CA ALA A 252 -0.67 -1.21 15.82
C ALA A 252 0.38 -1.93 14.98
N SER A 253 0.61 -3.19 15.27
CA SER A 253 1.55 -4.04 14.53
C SER A 253 1.15 -5.51 14.58
N SER A 254 1.62 -6.29 13.61
CA SER A 254 1.45 -7.75 13.56
C SER A 254 2.76 -8.48 13.82
N GLY A 255 2.66 -9.81 14.00
CA GLY A 255 3.75 -10.76 13.80
C GLY A 255 3.84 -11.21 12.33
N ASP A 256 4.36 -12.40 12.12
CA ASP A 256 4.67 -12.96 10.79
C ASP A 256 3.43 -13.59 10.12
N ASP A 257 2.41 -13.96 10.89
CA ASP A 257 1.23 -14.69 10.40
C ASP A 257 0.20 -13.77 9.72
N PRO A 258 -0.60 -14.31 8.77
CA PRO A 258 -1.70 -13.57 8.14
C PRO A 258 -2.69 -13.01 9.17
N THR A 259 -2.98 -11.70 9.09
CA THR A 259 -3.90 -11.01 10.00
C THR A 259 -4.40 -9.70 9.42
N LEU A 260 -5.36 -9.05 10.10
CA LEU A 260 -5.74 -7.66 9.89
C LEU A 260 -5.16 -6.81 11.04
N VAL A 261 -4.40 -5.78 10.69
CA VAL A 261 -3.88 -4.79 11.65
C VAL A 261 -4.70 -3.53 11.48
N ALA A 262 -5.36 -3.06 12.53
CA ALA A 262 -6.23 -1.88 12.47
C ALA A 262 -5.71 -0.77 13.38
N ALA A 263 -5.81 0.47 12.91
CA ALA A 263 -5.50 1.68 13.67
C ALA A 263 -6.32 2.86 13.14
N ASP A 264 -6.50 3.87 13.98
CA ASP A 264 -7.10 5.13 13.59
C ASP A 264 -6.00 6.15 13.24
N VAL A 265 -6.21 6.87 12.15
CA VAL A 265 -5.37 7.96 11.65
C VAL A 265 -6.16 9.25 11.76
N ASP A 266 -5.60 10.25 12.43
CA ASP A 266 -6.23 11.51 12.68
C ASP A 266 -5.37 12.67 12.13
N ARG A 267 -5.93 13.45 11.20
CA ARG A 267 -5.24 14.60 10.60
C ARG A 267 -4.95 15.71 11.62
N GLU A 268 -5.77 15.87 12.67
CA GLU A 268 -5.50 16.86 13.72
C GLU A 268 -4.21 16.51 14.46
N THR A 269 -3.96 15.22 14.72
CA THR A 269 -2.69 14.75 15.30
C THR A 269 -1.50 15.16 14.43
N VAL A 270 -1.59 15.07 13.10
CA VAL A 270 -0.51 15.53 12.20
C VAL A 270 -0.31 17.03 12.31
N ALA A 271 -1.38 17.80 12.31
CA ALA A 271 -1.34 19.26 12.46
C ALA A 271 -0.72 19.68 13.80
N ASP A 272 -1.12 19.05 14.88
CA ASP A 272 -0.62 19.31 16.24
C ASP A 272 0.88 19.01 16.37
N VAL A 273 1.32 17.86 15.84
CA VAL A 273 2.74 17.49 15.85
C VAL A 273 3.58 18.48 15.06
N ARG A 274 3.12 18.88 13.85
CA ARG A 274 3.80 19.87 13.01
C ARG A 274 3.82 21.28 13.65
N ALA A 275 2.81 21.62 14.42
CA ALA A 275 2.72 22.88 15.17
C ALA A 275 3.64 22.87 16.41
N ALA A 276 3.61 21.78 17.20
CA ALA A 276 4.39 21.62 18.41
C ALA A 276 5.90 21.50 18.13
N PHE A 277 6.29 20.80 17.07
CA PHE A 277 7.68 20.55 16.68
C PHE A 277 7.89 20.89 15.20
N PRO A 278 8.25 22.13 14.85
CA PRO A 278 8.19 22.64 13.48
C PRO A 278 9.38 22.20 12.58
N ALA A 279 9.84 20.95 12.68
CA ALA A 279 11.00 20.44 11.96
C ALA A 279 10.89 20.58 10.44
N LEU A 280 9.69 20.43 9.87
CA LEU A 280 9.47 20.61 8.44
C LEU A 280 9.66 22.06 7.98
N ARG A 281 9.28 23.05 8.83
CA ARG A 281 9.51 24.47 8.53
C ARG A 281 10.97 24.89 8.65
N ASP A 282 11.73 24.21 9.51
CA ASP A 282 13.13 24.54 9.81
C ASP A 282 14.11 24.03 8.74
N ARG A 283 13.59 23.31 7.73
CA ARG A 283 14.40 22.82 6.58
C ARG A 283 15.04 24.00 5.84
N ARG A 284 16.25 23.75 5.29
CA ARG A 284 17.04 24.74 4.57
C ARG A 284 17.16 24.46 3.07
N PHE A 285 16.77 23.24 2.63
CA PHE A 285 16.86 22.78 1.24
C PHE A 285 15.60 22.02 0.86
#